data_480e8564e71e3a21adc1d34760ec2b4d
#
_entry.id   480e8564e71e3a21adc1d34760ec2b4d
#
_cell.length_a   1.000
_cell.length_b   1.000
_cell.length_c   1.000
_cell.angle_alpha   90.00
_cell.angle_beta   90.00
_cell.angle_gamma   90.00
#
_symmetry.space_group_name_H-M   'P 1'
#
loop_
_entity.id
_entity.type
_entity.pdbx_description
1 polymer ?
#
loop_
_entity_poly.entity_id
_entity_poly.type
_entity_poly.pdbx_seq_one_letter_code
_entity_poly.pdbx_strand_id
1 'polypeptide(L)'
;VEITADLDSYVDNHPRTSYITIKANNVTKKIPVTQRPDRGTIKVSVNKLQFSPPHPTASLDVRSVGGNWKLLSQSSKATAATTQGTAGSTSVTFTRTSTSDDSLYDEYYGEGQAVFKNMMTLDTDTVHLSNLFIGIIDDLIEVAQPTVHPDTTCTVNNVKVYGGDTRDLTIINKPSWIHPAPETDYNPATGIFTFVCDREPNEEERYGEITLGHIDDPDYTVKVSVLQAIIVRIPEFNYFVVQFVWSADDVDVKVGFTGNPTSVVVNGITYNTSSVDAFQNQWVGWSQGGVVNYDNKELLKWGGDATSGQGETAFFNAPVINSAPYPGQHGIDPNAPGLLPRTVTLQVNAGWYRGGGIPMTCNIYAYLGGTMSHVGTNFVNQGGTLVYTSTNKFNVQASGNKQYDHICDIVYDRKKHTAKINWKGTLWTGTRSMRVPMRSVEE
;
A
#
# COMPACT_ATOMS: atom_id res chain seq x y z
N VAL A 1 -8.86 17.46 -68.35
CA VAL A 1 -8.64 18.63 -67.45
C VAL A 1 -9.04 18.19 -66.09
N GLU A 2 -8.11 18.12 -65.16
CA GLU A 2 -8.35 17.88 -63.75
C GLU A 2 -8.63 19.21 -63.06
N ILE A 3 -9.67 19.27 -62.26
CA ILE A 3 -10.06 20.48 -61.49
C ILE A 3 -9.98 20.09 -60.03
N THR A 4 -9.03 20.71 -59.35
CA THR A 4 -8.86 20.57 -57.89
C THR A 4 -9.53 21.77 -57.20
N ALA A 5 -10.38 21.54 -56.21
CA ALA A 5 -10.97 22.53 -55.37
C ALA A 5 -10.20 22.55 -54.03
N ASP A 6 -9.83 23.74 -53.57
CA ASP A 6 -9.25 23.90 -52.23
C ASP A 6 -10.36 23.81 -51.20
N LEU A 7 -10.39 22.71 -50.45
CA LEU A 7 -11.38 22.45 -49.43
C LEU A 7 -11.04 23.11 -48.09
N ASP A 8 -9.76 23.41 -47.83
CA ASP A 8 -9.31 23.87 -46.52
C ASP A 8 -9.75 25.31 -46.21
N SER A 9 -10.08 26.10 -47.22
CA SER A 9 -10.57 27.47 -47.03
C SER A 9 -12.08 27.62 -47.03
N TYR A 10 -12.84 26.50 -47.29
CA TYR A 10 -14.30 26.59 -47.42
C TYR A 10 -15.01 26.06 -46.17
N VAL A 11 -15.31 26.98 -45.25
CA VAL A 11 -16.00 26.73 -43.95
C VAL A 11 -17.45 27.13 -43.93
N ASP A 12 -18.03 27.62 -45.08
CA ASP A 12 -19.42 28.03 -45.17
C ASP A 12 -20.36 26.83 -45.41
N ASN A 13 -21.56 26.85 -44.85
CA ASN A 13 -22.56 25.80 -44.98
C ASN A 13 -23.35 25.83 -46.27
N HIS A 14 -23.09 26.78 -47.16
CA HIS A 14 -23.84 26.95 -48.39
C HIS A 14 -23.01 26.50 -49.59
N PRO A 15 -23.63 25.81 -50.59
CA PRO A 15 -22.94 25.49 -51.82
C PRO A 15 -22.42 26.76 -52.49
N ARG A 16 -21.17 26.78 -52.90
CA ARG A 16 -20.62 27.83 -53.75
C ARG A 16 -20.50 27.35 -55.20
N THR A 17 -20.92 28.21 -56.13
CA THR A 17 -20.87 27.92 -57.55
C THR A 17 -19.95 28.94 -58.23
N SER A 18 -19.03 28.44 -59.01
CA SER A 18 -18.16 29.22 -59.92
C SER A 18 -18.30 28.68 -61.32
N TYR A 19 -17.71 29.36 -62.31
CA TYR A 19 -17.82 28.94 -63.70
C TYR A 19 -16.43 28.78 -64.34
N ILE A 20 -16.24 27.63 -65.00
CA ILE A 20 -15.13 27.48 -65.90
C ILE A 20 -15.59 28.02 -67.26
N THR A 21 -14.87 29.01 -67.76
CA THR A 21 -15.17 29.58 -69.05
C THR A 21 -14.19 28.99 -70.10
N ILE A 22 -14.76 28.28 -71.07
CA ILE A 22 -14.04 27.74 -72.23
C ILE A 22 -14.31 28.64 -73.43
N LYS A 23 -13.26 29.13 -74.05
CA LYS A 23 -13.32 29.92 -75.28
C LYS A 23 -12.63 29.14 -76.40
N ALA A 24 -13.28 28.99 -77.52
CA ALA A 24 -12.71 28.44 -78.73
C ALA A 24 -13.23 29.26 -79.90
N ASN A 25 -12.39 29.93 -80.65
CA ASN A 25 -12.74 30.86 -81.66
C ASN A 25 -13.76 31.91 -81.16
N ASN A 26 -14.88 32.08 -81.78
CA ASN A 26 -15.97 33.01 -81.38
C ASN A 26 -17.00 32.39 -80.46
N VAL A 27 -16.77 31.20 -79.96
CA VAL A 27 -17.72 30.51 -79.09
C VAL A 27 -17.19 30.55 -77.67
N THR A 28 -18.01 30.98 -76.75
CA THR A 28 -17.74 30.96 -75.33
C THR A 28 -18.78 30.07 -74.61
N LYS A 29 -18.32 29.05 -73.83
CA LYS A 29 -19.18 28.22 -73.00
C LYS A 29 -18.76 28.31 -71.57
N LYS A 30 -19.73 28.53 -70.68
CA LYS A 30 -19.55 28.50 -69.25
C LYS A 30 -20.04 27.18 -68.69
N ILE A 31 -19.22 26.51 -67.93
CA ILE A 31 -19.54 25.26 -67.23
C ILE A 31 -19.65 25.59 -65.76
N PRO A 32 -20.81 25.43 -65.12
CA PRO A 32 -20.91 25.65 -63.67
C PRO A 32 -20.20 24.51 -62.91
N VAL A 33 -19.40 24.90 -61.93
CA VAL A 33 -18.77 24.00 -60.98
C VAL A 33 -19.31 24.37 -59.62
N THR A 34 -20.04 23.45 -58.99
CA THR A 34 -20.59 23.65 -57.67
C THR A 34 -19.81 22.82 -56.65
N GLN A 35 -19.15 23.49 -55.76
CA GLN A 35 -18.59 22.89 -54.57
C GLN A 35 -19.67 22.86 -53.46
N ARG A 36 -20.03 21.64 -53.05
CA ARG A 36 -20.90 21.47 -51.89
C ARG A 36 -20.07 21.61 -50.62
N PRO A 37 -20.62 22.18 -49.56
CA PRO A 37 -19.96 22.18 -48.27
C PRO A 37 -19.73 20.72 -47.85
N ASP A 38 -18.63 20.47 -47.22
CA ASP A 38 -18.46 19.27 -46.42
C ASP A 38 -19.62 19.25 -45.41
N ARG A 39 -20.23 18.07 -45.20
CA ARG A 39 -21.42 17.94 -44.32
C ARG A 39 -21.16 18.28 -42.87
N GLY A 40 -20.07 18.96 -42.59
CA GLY A 40 -19.60 19.29 -41.27
C GLY A 40 -19.06 18.03 -40.59
N THR A 41 -17.78 18.01 -40.35
CA THR A 41 -17.11 16.93 -39.62
C THR A 41 -16.48 17.51 -38.37
N ILE A 42 -16.24 16.64 -37.42
CA ILE A 42 -15.35 16.93 -36.29
C ILE A 42 -14.25 15.91 -36.28
N LYS A 43 -13.02 16.37 -36.04
CA LYS A 43 -11.84 15.50 -35.92
C LYS A 43 -10.92 16.00 -34.84
N VAL A 44 -10.39 15.08 -34.06
CA VAL A 44 -9.30 15.33 -33.10
C VAL A 44 -7.97 14.95 -33.74
N SER A 45 -6.91 15.71 -33.45
CA SER A 45 -5.58 15.52 -34.04
C SER A 45 -4.86 14.24 -33.59
N VAL A 46 -5.25 13.70 -32.43
CA VAL A 46 -4.71 12.48 -31.86
C VAL A 46 -5.83 11.61 -31.30
N ASN A 47 -5.65 10.31 -31.30
CA ASN A 47 -6.64 9.36 -30.78
C ASN A 47 -6.41 8.99 -29.31
N LYS A 48 -5.24 9.33 -28.73
CA LYS A 48 -4.90 9.07 -27.34
C LYS A 48 -4.10 10.26 -26.77
N LEU A 49 -4.44 10.66 -25.55
CA LEU A 49 -3.65 11.54 -24.68
C LEU A 49 -3.23 10.74 -23.44
N GLN A 50 -1.96 10.81 -23.09
CA GLN A 50 -1.40 10.15 -21.93
C GLN A 50 -0.90 11.17 -20.93
N PHE A 51 -1.15 10.90 -19.65
CA PHE A 51 -0.77 11.73 -18.52
C PHE A 51 -0.07 10.88 -17.47
N SER A 52 0.84 11.53 -16.75
CA SER A 52 1.52 10.95 -15.60
C SER A 52 1.87 12.06 -14.60
N PRO A 53 2.35 11.76 -13.38
CA PRO A 53 2.81 12.79 -12.45
C PRO A 53 3.84 13.77 -13.02
N PRO A 54 4.90 13.36 -13.73
CA PRO A 54 5.81 14.32 -14.38
C PRO A 54 5.21 15.01 -15.60
N HIS A 55 4.23 14.42 -16.29
CA HIS A 55 3.57 14.97 -17.47
C HIS A 55 2.09 15.23 -17.22
N PRO A 56 1.74 16.27 -16.42
CA PRO A 56 0.37 16.47 -15.94
C PRO A 56 -0.58 17.05 -16.99
N THR A 57 -0.08 17.54 -18.12
CA THR A 57 -0.88 18.16 -19.18
C THR A 57 -0.55 17.60 -20.54
N ALA A 58 -1.58 17.51 -21.40
CA ALA A 58 -1.42 17.17 -22.81
C ALA A 58 -2.46 17.94 -23.64
N SER A 59 -2.16 18.21 -24.91
CA SER A 59 -3.03 18.99 -25.78
C SER A 59 -3.33 18.24 -27.08
N LEU A 60 -4.49 18.53 -27.65
CA LEU A 60 -4.88 18.13 -28.99
C LEU A 60 -5.57 19.29 -29.71
N ASP A 61 -5.63 19.21 -31.01
CA ASP A 61 -6.42 20.13 -31.83
C ASP A 61 -7.76 19.50 -32.20
N VAL A 62 -8.82 20.23 -31.95
CA VAL A 62 -10.18 19.90 -32.39
C VAL A 62 -10.47 20.71 -33.67
N ARG A 63 -10.60 20.00 -34.80
CA ARG A 63 -10.99 20.61 -36.07
C ARG A 63 -12.48 20.37 -36.29
N SER A 64 -13.26 21.43 -36.36
CA SER A 64 -14.69 21.39 -36.65
C SER A 64 -14.99 22.14 -37.95
N VAL A 65 -15.59 21.48 -38.90
CA VAL A 65 -15.97 22.04 -40.19
C VAL A 65 -17.51 22.23 -40.20
N GLY A 66 -17.93 23.37 -40.68
CA GLY A 66 -19.36 23.67 -40.89
C GLY A 66 -20.17 24.02 -39.65
N GLY A 67 -19.61 23.92 -38.44
CA GLY A 67 -20.32 24.27 -37.21
C GLY A 67 -19.42 24.37 -35.98
N ASN A 68 -19.94 25.05 -34.97
CA ASN A 68 -19.30 25.07 -33.65
C ASN A 68 -19.21 23.66 -33.05
N TRP A 69 -18.27 23.46 -32.16
CA TRP A 69 -18.15 22.19 -31.47
C TRP A 69 -18.33 22.34 -29.95
N LYS A 70 -18.66 21.25 -29.30
CA LYS A 70 -18.76 21.16 -27.84
C LYS A 70 -18.20 19.82 -27.38
N LEU A 71 -17.52 19.83 -26.23
CA LEU A 71 -17.18 18.61 -25.48
C LEU A 71 -18.48 18.05 -24.89
N LEU A 72 -18.89 16.88 -25.36
CA LEU A 72 -20.13 16.23 -24.97
C LEU A 72 -19.99 15.53 -23.62
N SER A 73 -18.88 14.84 -23.44
CA SER A 73 -18.55 14.13 -22.20
C SER A 73 -17.05 13.99 -22.07
N GLN A 74 -16.60 13.88 -20.84
CA GLN A 74 -15.24 13.50 -20.48
C GLN A 74 -15.25 12.64 -19.23
N SER A 75 -14.32 11.70 -19.15
CA SER A 75 -14.10 10.92 -17.93
C SER A 75 -13.39 11.75 -16.86
N SER A 76 -13.45 11.28 -15.61
CA SER A 76 -12.75 11.89 -14.47
C SER A 76 -11.22 11.83 -14.53
N LYS A 77 -10.64 11.15 -15.54
CA LYS A 77 -9.19 10.95 -15.68
C LYS A 77 -8.42 12.24 -15.97
N ALA A 78 -9.05 13.17 -16.71
CA ALA A 78 -8.49 14.49 -16.99
C ALA A 78 -9.59 15.51 -17.25
N THR A 79 -9.26 16.79 -17.10
CA THR A 79 -10.21 17.91 -17.31
C THR A 79 -9.73 18.79 -18.46
N ALA A 80 -10.62 19.04 -19.42
CA ALA A 80 -10.35 19.95 -20.53
C ALA A 80 -10.44 21.42 -20.08
N ALA A 81 -9.45 22.24 -20.47
CA ALA A 81 -9.46 23.67 -20.24
C ALA A 81 -10.51 24.41 -21.09
N THR A 82 -10.87 23.85 -22.24
CA THR A 82 -11.84 24.40 -23.18
C THR A 82 -12.84 23.33 -23.56
N THR A 83 -14.14 23.62 -23.39
CA THR A 83 -15.24 22.66 -23.60
C THR A 83 -16.10 22.97 -24.83
N GLN A 84 -15.82 24.05 -25.54
CA GLN A 84 -16.50 24.45 -26.77
C GLN A 84 -15.64 25.38 -27.61
N GLY A 85 -15.93 25.46 -28.90
CA GLY A 85 -15.24 26.35 -29.82
C GLY A 85 -16.02 26.58 -31.10
N THR A 86 -15.54 27.52 -31.92
CA THR A 86 -16.13 27.84 -33.21
C THR A 86 -15.65 26.88 -34.31
N ALA A 87 -16.26 26.97 -35.48
CA ALA A 87 -15.72 26.28 -36.65
C ALA A 87 -14.27 26.68 -36.93
N GLY A 88 -13.46 25.74 -37.39
CA GLY A 88 -12.01 25.85 -37.55
C GLY A 88 -11.24 24.91 -36.64
N SER A 89 -9.96 25.19 -36.39
CA SER A 89 -9.10 24.44 -35.50
C SER A 89 -8.95 25.16 -34.17
N THR A 90 -9.12 24.43 -33.08
CA THR A 90 -8.97 24.93 -31.70
C THR A 90 -8.08 23.98 -30.93
N SER A 91 -7.03 24.48 -30.32
CA SER A 91 -6.21 23.67 -29.40
C SER A 91 -6.90 23.55 -28.05
N VAL A 92 -6.99 22.30 -27.56
CA VAL A 92 -7.61 21.96 -26.27
C VAL A 92 -6.57 21.26 -25.40
N THR A 93 -6.27 21.90 -24.28
CA THR A 93 -5.39 21.33 -23.27
C THR A 93 -6.20 20.58 -22.22
N PHE A 94 -5.78 19.38 -21.91
CA PHE A 94 -6.27 18.59 -20.80
C PHE A 94 -5.26 18.59 -19.67
N THR A 95 -5.75 18.65 -18.45
CA THR A 95 -4.94 18.48 -17.22
C THR A 95 -5.43 17.22 -16.52
N ARG A 96 -4.48 16.35 -16.13
CA ARG A 96 -4.79 15.14 -15.38
C ARG A 96 -5.49 15.45 -14.06
N THR A 97 -6.37 14.58 -13.64
CA THR A 97 -6.89 14.57 -12.28
C THR A 97 -5.96 13.75 -11.40
N SER A 98 -5.76 14.17 -10.17
CA SER A 98 -4.94 13.46 -9.18
C SER A 98 -5.63 13.44 -7.82
N THR A 99 -5.38 12.39 -7.06
CA THR A 99 -5.88 12.24 -5.69
C THR A 99 -4.84 11.52 -4.84
N SER A 100 -4.82 11.80 -3.55
CA SER A 100 -4.12 11.02 -2.53
C SER A 100 -5.04 10.03 -1.81
N ASP A 101 -6.33 10.04 -2.12
CA ASP A 101 -7.32 9.11 -1.57
C ASP A 101 -7.34 7.84 -2.41
N ASP A 102 -6.85 6.74 -1.85
CA ASP A 102 -6.73 5.45 -2.52
C ASP A 102 -8.08 4.83 -2.89
N SER A 103 -9.18 5.21 -2.22
CA SER A 103 -10.54 4.80 -2.58
C SER A 103 -11.03 5.40 -3.90
N LEU A 104 -10.38 6.48 -4.36
CA LEU A 104 -10.69 7.18 -5.61
C LEU A 104 -9.71 6.85 -6.75
N TYR A 105 -8.74 5.97 -6.53
CA TYR A 105 -7.71 5.66 -7.53
C TYR A 105 -8.33 5.13 -8.83
N ASP A 106 -9.28 4.21 -8.77
CA ASP A 106 -9.94 3.66 -9.95
C ASP A 106 -10.82 4.71 -10.66
N GLU A 107 -11.30 5.74 -9.95
CA GLU A 107 -12.04 6.85 -10.55
C GLU A 107 -11.13 7.79 -11.34
N TYR A 108 -9.98 8.18 -10.78
CA TYR A 108 -9.13 9.23 -11.36
C TYR A 108 -7.97 8.71 -12.20
N TYR A 109 -7.51 7.48 -11.96
CA TYR A 109 -6.42 6.86 -12.71
C TYR A 109 -6.93 5.77 -13.64
N GLY A 110 -6.14 5.46 -14.67
CA GLY A 110 -6.49 4.45 -15.66
C GLY A 110 -7.00 5.04 -16.96
N GLU A 111 -7.71 4.24 -17.72
CA GLU A 111 -8.23 4.58 -19.05
C GLU A 111 -9.59 5.27 -18.97
N GLY A 112 -9.82 6.19 -19.90
CA GLY A 112 -11.06 6.93 -20.05
C GLY A 112 -11.19 7.50 -21.45
N GLN A 113 -12.14 8.40 -21.64
CA GLN A 113 -12.35 9.06 -22.93
C GLN A 113 -12.96 10.44 -22.79
N ALA A 114 -12.75 11.26 -23.84
CA ALA A 114 -13.48 12.50 -24.05
C ALA A 114 -14.10 12.49 -25.46
N VAL A 115 -15.36 12.94 -25.55
CA VAL A 115 -16.14 12.91 -26.78
C VAL A 115 -16.45 14.34 -27.20
N PHE A 116 -16.05 14.71 -28.40
CA PHE A 116 -16.33 15.98 -29.03
C PHE A 116 -17.49 15.85 -30.01
N LYS A 117 -18.30 16.87 -30.13
CA LYS A 117 -19.47 16.89 -31.01
C LYS A 117 -19.53 18.17 -31.84
N ASN A 118 -19.75 18.03 -33.14
CA ASN A 118 -20.14 19.14 -33.99
C ASN A 118 -21.62 19.47 -33.73
N MET A 119 -21.89 20.69 -33.38
CA MET A 119 -23.26 21.13 -32.97
C MET A 119 -24.24 21.30 -34.14
N MET A 120 -23.73 21.33 -35.36
CA MET A 120 -24.57 21.43 -36.55
C MET A 120 -24.92 20.03 -37.11
N THR A 121 -23.94 19.18 -37.29
CA THR A 121 -24.13 17.87 -37.95
C THR A 121 -24.41 16.75 -36.97
N LEU A 122 -24.11 17.00 -35.68
CA LEU A 122 -24.19 16.03 -34.59
C LEU A 122 -23.13 14.91 -34.66
N ASP A 123 -22.20 14.99 -35.63
CA ASP A 123 -21.06 14.07 -35.70
C ASP A 123 -20.20 14.16 -34.44
N THR A 124 -19.61 13.06 -34.08
CA THR A 124 -18.73 12.96 -32.89
C THR A 124 -17.36 12.40 -33.25
N ASP A 125 -16.35 12.80 -32.49
CA ASP A 125 -15.05 12.17 -32.49
C ASP A 125 -14.57 11.99 -31.05
N THR A 126 -13.75 10.98 -30.81
CA THR A 126 -13.37 10.55 -29.47
C THR A 126 -11.87 10.48 -29.34
N VAL A 127 -11.35 10.99 -28.22
CA VAL A 127 -9.97 10.79 -27.80
C VAL A 127 -9.96 9.89 -26.55
N HIS A 128 -9.07 8.91 -26.53
CA HIS A 128 -8.79 8.12 -25.34
C HIS A 128 -7.89 8.91 -24.40
N LEU A 129 -8.21 8.88 -23.11
CA LEU A 129 -7.45 9.51 -22.05
C LEU A 129 -6.83 8.41 -21.19
N SER A 130 -5.53 8.42 -21.00
CA SER A 130 -4.80 7.48 -20.15
C SER A 130 -4.11 8.26 -19.05
N ASN A 131 -4.58 8.15 -17.81
CA ASN A 131 -3.93 8.75 -16.66
C ASN A 131 -3.10 7.70 -15.93
N LEU A 132 -1.81 7.61 -16.31
CA LEU A 132 -0.87 6.64 -15.75
C LEU A 132 -0.55 7.01 -14.29
N PHE A 133 -0.71 6.02 -13.42
CA PHE A 133 -0.28 6.11 -12.02
C PHE A 133 0.25 4.77 -11.54
N ILE A 134 1.41 4.80 -10.87
CA ILE A 134 2.01 3.63 -10.23
C ILE A 134 1.75 3.76 -8.73
N GLY A 135 0.79 2.99 -8.23
CA GLY A 135 0.45 2.92 -6.82
C GLY A 135 1.39 1.99 -6.06
N ILE A 136 1.96 2.48 -4.97
CA ILE A 136 2.71 1.68 -4.01
C ILE A 136 1.73 1.26 -2.92
N ILE A 137 1.59 -0.06 -2.69
CA ILE A 137 0.61 -0.61 -1.73
C ILE A 137 1.10 -0.43 -0.30
N ASP A 138 2.38 -0.68 -0.06
CA ASP A 138 3.06 -0.49 1.23
C ASP A 138 4.39 0.24 0.99
N ASP A 139 4.69 1.26 1.78
CA ASP A 139 5.93 2.05 1.67
C ASP A 139 7.18 1.22 1.98
N LEU A 140 7.04 0.24 2.86
CA LEU A 140 8.07 -0.72 3.20
C LEU A 140 7.54 -2.14 3.07
N ILE A 141 8.14 -2.92 2.18
CA ILE A 141 7.88 -4.34 2.08
C ILE A 141 8.83 -5.09 2.98
N GLU A 142 8.27 -5.84 3.91
CA GLU A 142 9.04 -6.76 4.72
C GLU A 142 8.93 -8.17 4.15
N VAL A 143 10.08 -8.73 3.82
CA VAL A 143 10.20 -10.07 3.28
C VAL A 143 10.85 -10.96 4.34
N ALA A 144 10.17 -12.03 4.72
CA ALA A 144 10.76 -13.03 5.60
C ALA A 144 11.85 -13.81 4.84
N GLN A 145 12.90 -14.20 5.55
CA GLN A 145 13.90 -15.14 5.02
C GLN A 145 13.21 -16.44 4.60
N PRO A 146 13.52 -16.99 3.42
CA PRO A 146 13.04 -18.32 3.04
C PRO A 146 13.60 -19.36 4.01
N THR A 147 12.73 -20.19 4.57
CA THR A 147 13.10 -21.19 5.60
C THR A 147 13.71 -22.47 5.02
N VAL A 148 13.60 -22.68 3.71
CA VAL A 148 13.98 -23.94 3.07
C VAL A 148 14.77 -23.67 1.80
N HIS A 149 16.00 -24.16 1.73
CA HIS A 149 16.94 -24.14 0.60
C HIS A 149 17.56 -22.78 0.22
N PRO A 150 18.85 -22.73 -0.14
CA PRO A 150 19.54 -21.52 -0.59
C PRO A 150 18.94 -20.93 -1.87
N ASP A 151 18.20 -21.73 -2.65
CA ASP A 151 17.58 -21.34 -3.92
C ASP A 151 16.09 -20.96 -3.81
N THR A 152 15.54 -20.91 -2.59
CA THR A 152 14.13 -20.52 -2.40
C THR A 152 14.02 -19.02 -2.33
N THR A 153 13.30 -18.42 -3.26
CA THR A 153 13.06 -16.98 -3.32
C THR A 153 11.78 -16.60 -2.58
N CYS A 154 11.77 -15.41 -1.99
CA CYS A 154 10.57 -14.82 -1.40
C CYS A 154 9.82 -14.03 -2.47
N THR A 155 8.51 -14.21 -2.56
CA THR A 155 7.67 -13.46 -3.49
C THR A 155 6.89 -12.39 -2.76
N VAL A 156 6.89 -11.18 -3.31
CA VAL A 156 6.14 -10.04 -2.77
C VAL A 156 5.39 -9.30 -3.88
N ASN A 157 4.22 -8.81 -3.55
CA ASN A 157 3.36 -8.03 -4.44
C ASN A 157 3.11 -6.67 -3.80
N ASN A 158 3.58 -5.61 -4.40
CA ASN A 158 3.47 -4.29 -3.77
C ASN A 158 3.16 -3.12 -4.70
N VAL A 159 3.05 -3.35 -6.00
CA VAL A 159 2.87 -2.28 -6.97
C VAL A 159 1.68 -2.57 -7.85
N LYS A 160 0.81 -1.57 -8.03
CA LYS A 160 -0.32 -1.61 -8.94
C LYS A 160 -0.21 -0.45 -9.95
N VAL A 161 -0.41 -0.74 -11.23
CA VAL A 161 -0.40 0.26 -12.31
C VAL A 161 -1.82 0.57 -12.75
N TYR A 162 -2.12 1.84 -12.87
CA TYR A 162 -3.37 2.37 -13.41
C TYR A 162 -3.07 3.09 -14.73
N GLY A 163 -3.87 2.87 -15.76
CA GLY A 163 -3.66 3.45 -17.09
C GLY A 163 -2.57 2.79 -17.92
N GLY A 164 -2.13 1.61 -17.49
CA GLY A 164 -1.11 0.79 -18.14
C GLY A 164 -1.16 -0.63 -17.60
N ASP A 165 -0.17 -1.45 -17.96
CA ASP A 165 0.00 -2.82 -17.49
C ASP A 165 1.22 -2.90 -16.56
N THR A 166 1.16 -3.73 -15.53
CA THR A 166 2.33 -3.99 -14.67
C THR A 166 3.49 -4.66 -15.41
N ARG A 167 3.22 -5.30 -16.55
CA ARG A 167 4.25 -5.83 -17.46
C ARG A 167 5.07 -4.73 -18.15
N ASP A 168 4.55 -3.50 -18.18
CA ASP A 168 5.22 -2.36 -18.76
C ASP A 168 6.15 -1.66 -17.74
N LEU A 169 6.21 -2.17 -16.50
CA LEU A 169 7.16 -1.71 -15.50
C LEU A 169 8.56 -2.24 -15.80
N THR A 170 9.53 -1.34 -15.68
CA THR A 170 10.95 -1.64 -15.81
C THR A 170 11.65 -1.39 -14.48
N ILE A 171 12.47 -2.33 -14.03
CA ILE A 171 13.37 -2.11 -12.90
C ILE A 171 14.57 -1.31 -13.40
N ILE A 172 14.66 -0.05 -13.03
CA ILE A 172 15.77 0.85 -13.39
C ILE A 172 16.97 0.60 -12.50
N ASN A 173 16.74 0.41 -11.20
CA ASN A 173 17.78 0.12 -10.22
C ASN A 173 17.22 -0.79 -9.12
N LYS A 174 18.07 -1.67 -8.60
CA LYS A 174 17.73 -2.58 -7.52
C LYS A 174 18.97 -3.12 -6.83
N PRO A 175 18.88 -3.62 -5.58
CA PRO A 175 19.90 -4.45 -5.00
C PRO A 175 20.11 -5.76 -5.79
N SER A 176 21.31 -6.32 -5.73
CA SER A 176 21.67 -7.56 -6.46
C SER A 176 20.82 -8.77 -6.03
N TRP A 177 20.31 -8.77 -4.82
CA TRP A 177 19.52 -9.84 -4.22
C TRP A 177 18.00 -9.74 -4.49
N ILE A 178 17.56 -8.74 -5.26
CA ILE A 178 16.17 -8.58 -5.71
C ILE A 178 16.11 -8.82 -7.21
N HIS A 179 15.15 -9.62 -7.64
CA HIS A 179 14.96 -9.97 -9.04
C HIS A 179 13.50 -9.79 -9.46
N PRO A 180 13.21 -9.47 -10.75
CA PRO A 180 11.85 -9.57 -11.27
C PRO A 180 11.32 -10.99 -11.07
N ALA A 181 10.05 -11.12 -10.75
CA ALA A 181 9.42 -12.43 -10.73
C ALA A 181 9.40 -13.02 -12.15
N PRO A 182 9.48 -14.33 -12.29
CA PRO A 182 9.21 -14.99 -13.57
C PRO A 182 7.84 -14.59 -14.10
N GLU A 183 7.67 -14.50 -15.41
CA GLU A 183 6.38 -14.17 -16.06
C GLU A 183 5.23 -15.08 -15.61
N THR A 184 5.54 -16.31 -15.21
CA THR A 184 4.57 -17.27 -14.67
C THR A 184 3.95 -16.85 -13.35
N ASP A 185 4.59 -15.98 -12.59
CA ASP A 185 4.11 -15.51 -11.28
C ASP A 185 3.31 -14.20 -11.39
N TYR A 186 3.25 -13.63 -12.61
CA TYR A 186 2.43 -12.47 -12.89
C TYR A 186 0.94 -12.85 -12.90
N ASN A 187 0.12 -12.18 -12.09
CA ASN A 187 -1.32 -12.36 -12.10
C ASN A 187 -2.00 -11.17 -12.81
N PRO A 188 -2.39 -11.33 -14.08
CA PRO A 188 -3.00 -10.25 -14.86
C PRO A 188 -4.34 -9.78 -14.28
N ALA A 189 -5.06 -10.63 -13.54
CA ALA A 189 -6.35 -10.30 -12.96
C ALA A 189 -6.25 -9.29 -11.79
N THR A 190 -5.12 -9.29 -11.07
CA THR A 190 -4.87 -8.36 -9.95
C THR A 190 -4.09 -7.13 -10.37
N GLY A 191 -3.38 -7.17 -11.51
CA GLY A 191 -2.52 -6.09 -11.97
C GLY A 191 -1.39 -5.74 -10.99
N ILE A 192 -0.94 -6.70 -10.17
CA ILE A 192 0.09 -6.49 -9.16
C ILE A 192 1.43 -6.95 -9.71
N PHE A 193 2.44 -6.06 -9.65
CA PHE A 193 3.81 -6.39 -9.98
C PHE A 193 4.44 -7.24 -8.88
N THR A 194 5.07 -8.37 -9.27
CA THR A 194 5.69 -9.32 -8.35
C THR A 194 7.20 -9.35 -8.57
N PHE A 195 7.96 -9.36 -7.50
CA PHE A 195 9.40 -9.59 -7.53
C PHE A 195 9.81 -10.58 -6.43
N VAL A 196 10.99 -11.16 -6.59
CA VAL A 196 11.54 -12.18 -5.69
C VAL A 196 12.82 -11.69 -5.05
N CYS A 197 13.10 -12.18 -3.84
CA CYS A 197 14.30 -11.86 -3.10
C CYS A 197 15.11 -13.13 -2.82
N ASP A 198 16.41 -13.09 -3.06
CA ASP A 198 17.31 -14.17 -2.68
C ASP A 198 17.39 -14.30 -1.17
N ARG A 199 17.73 -15.50 -0.69
CA ARG A 199 18.04 -15.69 0.73
C ARG A 199 19.32 -14.92 1.09
N GLU A 200 19.32 -14.26 2.25
CA GLU A 200 20.55 -13.69 2.82
C GLU A 200 21.36 -14.81 3.47
N PRO A 201 22.63 -15.07 3.02
CA PRO A 201 23.38 -16.25 3.42
C PRO A 201 23.86 -16.24 4.88
N ASN A 202 24.02 -15.06 5.49
CA ASN A 202 24.47 -14.93 6.88
C ASN A 202 23.31 -14.83 7.88
N GLU A 203 22.06 -14.94 7.39
CA GLU A 203 20.86 -14.76 8.20
C GLU A 203 20.80 -13.39 8.91
N GLU A 204 21.39 -12.37 8.28
CA GLU A 204 21.35 -11.00 8.75
C GLU A 204 20.19 -10.24 8.10
N GLU A 205 19.74 -9.19 8.78
CA GLU A 205 18.76 -8.26 8.23
C GLU A 205 19.42 -7.40 7.14
N ARG A 206 18.75 -7.23 5.98
CA ARG A 206 19.23 -6.35 4.94
C ARG A 206 18.13 -5.48 4.35
N TYR A 207 18.50 -4.27 4.01
CA TYR A 207 17.61 -3.24 3.45
C TYR A 207 17.98 -2.95 1.99
N GLY A 208 16.99 -2.66 1.17
CA GLY A 208 17.21 -2.28 -0.21
C GLY A 208 16.08 -1.43 -0.77
N GLU A 209 16.36 -0.74 -1.87
CA GLU A 209 15.41 0.09 -2.59
C GLU A 209 15.37 -0.34 -4.05
N ILE A 210 14.17 -0.55 -4.58
CA ILE A 210 13.91 -0.80 -6.00
C ILE A 210 13.40 0.51 -6.61
N THR A 211 14.00 0.93 -7.71
CA THR A 211 13.46 2.02 -8.53
C THR A 211 12.78 1.42 -9.75
N LEU A 212 11.49 1.70 -9.89
CA LEU A 212 10.65 1.26 -11.01
C LEU A 212 10.37 2.45 -11.94
N GLY A 213 10.33 2.21 -13.24
CA GLY A 213 9.85 3.13 -14.26
C GLY A 213 8.84 2.46 -15.18
N HIS A 214 8.12 3.23 -15.98
CA HIS A 214 7.19 2.71 -16.97
C HIS A 214 7.75 2.91 -18.38
N ILE A 215 7.61 1.91 -19.25
CA ILE A 215 8.19 1.95 -20.62
C ILE A 215 7.62 3.09 -21.47
N ASP A 216 6.34 3.44 -21.25
CA ASP A 216 5.67 4.52 -21.99
C ASP A 216 5.96 5.91 -21.42
N ASP A 217 6.56 5.99 -20.22
CA ASP A 217 6.95 7.25 -19.57
C ASP A 217 8.23 7.07 -18.76
N PRO A 218 9.41 7.12 -19.41
CA PRO A 218 10.70 6.90 -18.76
C PRO A 218 11.05 7.93 -17.67
N ASP A 219 10.43 9.11 -17.71
CA ASP A 219 10.64 10.16 -16.70
C ASP A 219 9.85 9.88 -15.42
N TYR A 220 8.86 8.97 -15.49
CA TYR A 220 8.08 8.60 -14.33
C TYR A 220 8.69 7.41 -13.59
N THR A 221 9.28 7.69 -12.43
CA THR A 221 9.87 6.68 -11.56
C THR A 221 9.25 6.69 -10.18
N VAL A 222 9.15 5.52 -9.56
CA VAL A 222 8.74 5.34 -8.17
C VAL A 222 9.73 4.44 -7.44
N LYS A 223 9.80 4.58 -6.11
CA LYS A 223 10.70 3.83 -5.26
C LYS A 223 9.91 2.93 -4.32
N VAL A 224 10.40 1.72 -4.17
CA VAL A 224 9.84 0.69 -3.29
C VAL A 224 10.94 0.24 -2.34
N SER A 225 10.73 0.45 -1.05
CA SER A 225 11.67 -0.01 -0.01
C SER A 225 11.41 -1.47 0.34
N VAL A 226 12.46 -2.27 0.46
CA VAL A 226 12.38 -3.69 0.81
C VAL A 226 13.30 -3.97 1.99
N LEU A 227 12.73 -4.51 3.06
CA LEU A 227 13.46 -5.04 4.20
C LEU A 227 13.37 -6.56 4.19
N GLN A 228 14.48 -7.25 3.97
CA GLN A 228 14.56 -8.68 4.21
C GLN A 228 15.09 -8.90 5.62
N ALA A 229 14.19 -9.35 6.48
CA ALA A 229 14.48 -9.51 7.89
C ALA A 229 14.39 -10.97 8.31
N ILE A 230 15.12 -11.33 9.36
CA ILE A 230 14.87 -12.54 10.15
C ILE A 230 13.62 -12.28 10.97
N ILE A 231 12.47 -12.20 10.31
CA ILE A 231 11.21 -11.92 10.99
C ILE A 231 10.37 -13.17 11.04
N VAL A 232 10.14 -13.62 12.23
CA VAL A 232 9.08 -14.59 12.49
C VAL A 232 7.75 -13.87 12.37
N ARG A 233 7.05 -14.07 11.25
CA ARG A 233 5.69 -13.54 11.05
C ARG A 233 4.68 -14.51 11.65
N ILE A 234 3.77 -13.95 12.42
CA ILE A 234 2.61 -14.64 12.92
C ILE A 234 1.45 -14.34 11.97
N PRO A 235 0.81 -15.35 11.35
CA PRO A 235 -0.35 -15.15 10.48
C PRO A 235 -1.52 -14.53 11.25
N GLU A 236 -2.63 -14.27 10.59
CA GLU A 236 -3.83 -13.74 11.23
C GLU A 236 -4.23 -14.53 12.45
N PHE A 237 -4.53 -13.82 13.54
CA PHE A 237 -4.94 -14.40 14.81
C PHE A 237 -5.94 -13.51 15.57
N ASN A 238 -6.65 -14.11 16.53
CA ASN A 238 -7.50 -13.42 17.48
C ASN A 238 -6.85 -13.28 18.86
N TYR A 239 -6.17 -14.32 19.31
CA TYR A 239 -5.50 -14.35 20.60
C TYR A 239 -4.02 -14.66 20.43
N PHE A 240 -3.20 -13.88 21.10
CA PHE A 240 -1.77 -14.10 21.21
C PHE A 240 -1.43 -14.36 22.67
N VAL A 241 -0.76 -15.47 22.94
CA VAL A 241 -0.43 -15.94 24.30
C VAL A 241 1.08 -16.02 24.44
N VAL A 242 1.60 -15.39 25.47
CA VAL A 242 3.00 -15.53 25.93
C VAL A 242 2.96 -16.36 27.21
N GLN A 243 3.69 -17.45 27.22
CA GLN A 243 3.84 -18.33 28.39
C GLN A 243 5.32 -18.45 28.75
N PHE A 244 5.62 -18.20 29.99
CA PHE A 244 6.95 -18.46 30.55
C PHE A 244 6.93 -19.68 31.43
N VAL A 245 7.92 -20.56 31.26
CA VAL A 245 8.07 -21.80 32.03
C VAL A 245 9.50 -21.91 32.50
N TRP A 246 9.68 -22.23 33.78
CA TRP A 246 10.98 -22.43 34.43
C TRP A 246 10.94 -23.64 35.37
N SER A 247 12.09 -24.16 35.80
CA SER A 247 12.17 -25.39 36.57
C SER A 247 12.34 -25.21 38.08
N ALA A 248 12.82 -24.08 38.54
CA ALA A 248 13.03 -23.76 39.94
C ALA A 248 13.10 -22.25 40.15
N ASP A 249 12.97 -21.83 41.41
CA ASP A 249 12.96 -20.43 41.83
C ASP A 249 11.72 -19.65 41.31
N ASP A 250 11.79 -18.33 41.31
CA ASP A 250 10.66 -17.44 41.07
C ASP A 250 11.00 -16.41 39.98
N VAL A 251 10.19 -16.39 38.92
CA VAL A 251 10.35 -15.50 37.77
C VAL A 251 9.11 -14.64 37.62
N ASP A 252 9.28 -13.34 37.72
CA ASP A 252 8.25 -12.36 37.42
C ASP A 252 8.23 -12.03 35.93
N VAL A 253 7.03 -11.98 35.34
CA VAL A 253 6.85 -11.55 33.95
C VAL A 253 6.07 -10.27 33.87
N LYS A 254 6.32 -9.51 32.79
CA LYS A 254 5.56 -8.31 32.43
C LYS A 254 5.34 -8.26 30.93
N VAL A 255 4.11 -8.00 30.56
CA VAL A 255 3.73 -7.73 29.16
C VAL A 255 2.95 -6.43 29.12
N GLY A 256 3.29 -5.57 28.20
CA GLY A 256 2.62 -4.27 28.14
C GLY A 256 2.85 -3.51 26.86
N PHE A 257 2.06 -2.46 26.69
CA PHE A 257 2.18 -1.55 25.57
C PHE A 257 3.24 -0.49 25.85
N THR A 258 4.21 -0.38 24.95
CA THR A 258 5.29 0.61 25.05
C THR A 258 5.73 1.07 23.67
N GLY A 259 6.32 2.27 23.63
CA GLY A 259 6.86 2.83 22.37
C GLY A 259 5.81 3.13 21.31
N ASN A 260 4.52 3.11 21.65
CA ASN A 260 3.48 3.49 20.70
C ASN A 260 3.50 5.02 20.52
N PRO A 261 3.45 5.51 19.27
CA PRO A 261 3.52 6.93 19.02
C PRO A 261 2.27 7.65 19.53
N THR A 262 2.46 8.87 20.06
CA THR A 262 1.35 9.75 20.46
C THR A 262 0.77 10.54 19.31
N SER A 263 1.46 10.57 18.18
CA SER A 263 0.99 11.11 16.91
C SER A 263 1.64 10.36 15.74
N VAL A 264 0.95 10.32 14.62
CA VAL A 264 1.43 9.68 13.38
C VAL A 264 1.17 10.62 12.22
N VAL A 265 2.17 10.78 11.34
CA VAL A 265 2.01 11.55 10.09
C VAL A 265 1.76 10.59 8.94
N VAL A 266 0.63 10.76 8.24
CA VAL A 266 0.28 9.99 7.04
C VAL A 266 -0.08 10.99 5.94
N ASN A 267 0.61 10.91 4.81
CA ASN A 267 0.40 11.81 3.66
C ASN A 267 0.45 13.30 4.04
N GLY A 268 1.37 13.69 4.94
CA GLY A 268 1.53 15.07 5.42
C GLY A 268 0.49 15.54 6.44
N ILE A 269 -0.47 14.70 6.83
CA ILE A 269 -1.49 15.00 7.85
C ILE A 269 -1.06 14.36 9.18
N THR A 270 -1.04 15.16 10.24
CA THR A 270 -0.74 14.69 11.59
C THR A 270 -2.02 14.20 12.28
N TYR A 271 -2.02 12.96 12.71
CA TYR A 271 -3.09 12.32 13.49
C TYR A 271 -2.67 12.19 14.95
N ASN A 272 -3.54 12.59 15.88
CA ASN A 272 -3.26 12.50 17.31
C ASN A 272 -3.77 11.18 17.88
N THR A 273 -2.86 10.35 18.40
CA THR A 273 -3.15 9.06 19.06
C THR A 273 -2.96 9.11 20.58
N SER A 274 -2.64 10.29 21.15
CA SER A 274 -2.31 10.44 22.57
C SER A 274 -3.50 10.33 23.54
N SER A 275 -4.74 10.34 23.01
CA SER A 275 -5.95 10.28 23.85
C SER A 275 -6.30 8.88 24.36
N VAL A 276 -5.48 7.87 24.07
CA VAL A 276 -5.77 6.46 24.43
C VAL A 276 -4.77 5.94 25.43
N ASP A 277 -5.06 6.15 26.71
CA ASP A 277 -4.19 5.73 27.83
C ASP A 277 -3.87 4.24 27.84
N ALA A 278 -4.76 3.38 27.32
CA ALA A 278 -4.56 1.93 27.27
C ALA A 278 -3.29 1.50 26.50
N PHE A 279 -2.75 2.37 25.62
CA PHE A 279 -1.56 2.09 24.81
C PHE A 279 -0.31 2.82 25.25
N GLN A 280 -0.41 3.59 26.33
CA GLN A 280 0.68 4.39 26.88
C GLN A 280 1.16 3.77 28.20
N ASN A 281 2.24 2.98 28.15
CA ASN A 281 2.87 2.39 29.35
C ASN A 281 1.92 1.57 30.23
N GLN A 282 0.95 0.89 29.66
CA GLN A 282 0.03 -0.01 30.37
C GLN A 282 0.58 -1.44 30.35
N TRP A 283 0.73 -2.01 31.53
CA TRP A 283 1.37 -3.30 31.73
C TRP A 283 0.47 -4.26 32.54
N VAL A 284 0.59 -5.55 32.25
CA VAL A 284 0.14 -6.62 33.13
C VAL A 284 1.33 -7.43 33.62
N GLY A 285 1.20 -8.08 34.76
CA GLY A 285 2.24 -8.85 35.40
C GLY A 285 2.44 -8.46 36.86
N TRP A 286 3.44 -9.03 37.50
CA TRP A 286 3.71 -8.77 38.91
C TRP A 286 3.91 -7.26 39.18
N SER A 287 3.26 -6.75 40.23
CA SER A 287 3.23 -5.32 40.66
C SER A 287 2.64 -4.31 39.65
N GLN A 288 2.03 -4.77 38.54
CA GLN A 288 1.48 -3.87 37.51
C GLN A 288 -0.06 -3.94 37.41
N GLY A 289 -0.64 -5.04 37.75
CA GLY A 289 -2.06 -5.31 37.60
C GLY A 289 -2.31 -6.52 36.71
N GLY A 290 -3.54 -7.06 36.80
CA GLY A 290 -3.90 -8.30 36.12
C GLY A 290 -4.50 -8.10 34.74
N VAL A 291 -5.01 -6.89 34.43
CA VAL A 291 -5.76 -6.63 33.20
C VAL A 291 -5.60 -5.19 32.72
N VAL A 292 -5.45 -5.02 31.40
CA VAL A 292 -5.61 -3.77 30.68
C VAL A 292 -6.88 -3.88 29.83
N ASN A 293 -7.79 -2.92 29.97
CA ASN A 293 -9.03 -2.87 29.21
C ASN A 293 -8.98 -1.78 28.13
N TYR A 294 -9.68 -2.04 27.04
CA TYR A 294 -10.02 -1.06 26.02
C TYR A 294 -11.51 -1.18 25.70
N ASP A 295 -12.25 -0.08 25.72
CA ASP A 295 -13.71 -0.06 25.47
C ASP A 295 -14.48 -1.11 26.33
N ASN A 296 -14.13 -1.17 27.62
CA ASN A 296 -14.70 -2.14 28.60
C ASN A 296 -14.49 -3.62 28.28
N LYS A 297 -13.54 -3.95 27.38
CA LYS A 297 -13.17 -5.32 27.04
C LYS A 297 -11.74 -5.62 27.44
N GLU A 298 -11.48 -6.82 27.87
CA GLU A 298 -10.14 -7.29 28.23
C GLU A 298 -9.25 -7.31 26.98
N LEU A 299 -8.27 -6.40 26.91
CA LEU A 299 -7.31 -6.27 25.82
C LEU A 299 -6.05 -7.08 26.09
N LEU A 300 -5.50 -6.94 27.31
CA LEU A 300 -4.32 -7.65 27.77
C LEU A 300 -4.60 -8.17 29.16
N LYS A 301 -4.29 -9.43 29.43
CA LYS A 301 -4.56 -10.05 30.74
C LYS A 301 -3.45 -10.99 31.14
N TRP A 302 -3.07 -10.92 32.40
CA TRP A 302 -2.11 -11.81 33.06
C TRP A 302 -2.81 -12.87 33.88
N GLY A 303 -2.27 -14.08 33.88
CA GLY A 303 -2.85 -15.26 34.54
C GLY A 303 -2.61 -15.33 36.05
N GLY A 304 -1.69 -14.53 36.56
CA GLY A 304 -1.34 -14.51 37.97
C GLY A 304 0.08 -14.98 38.25
N ASP A 305 0.51 -14.74 39.47
CA ASP A 305 1.85 -15.00 40.01
C ASP A 305 2.04 -16.51 40.30
N ALA A 306 3.11 -17.08 39.75
CA ALA A 306 3.53 -18.46 39.98
C ALA A 306 4.89 -18.50 40.71
N THR A 307 4.87 -18.63 42.01
CA THR A 307 6.07 -18.63 42.87
C THR A 307 6.90 -19.91 42.77
N SER A 308 6.53 -20.87 41.93
CA SER A 308 7.28 -22.11 41.67
C SER A 308 6.88 -22.68 40.32
N GLY A 309 7.81 -23.03 39.48
CA GLY A 309 7.86 -23.76 38.20
C GLY A 309 6.60 -24.09 37.39
N GLN A 310 5.44 -23.56 37.74
CA GLN A 310 4.17 -23.83 37.04
C GLN A 310 3.94 -22.97 35.79
N GLY A 311 4.77 -21.93 35.66
CA GLY A 311 4.69 -20.99 34.54
C GLY A 311 3.68 -19.86 34.74
N GLU A 312 3.93 -18.77 34.05
CA GLU A 312 3.05 -17.60 33.98
C GLU A 312 2.65 -17.31 32.55
N THR A 313 1.42 -16.87 32.33
CA THR A 313 0.95 -16.49 31.02
C THR A 313 0.34 -15.09 31.02
N ALA A 314 0.50 -14.43 29.87
CA ALA A 314 -0.32 -13.28 29.51
C ALA A 314 -0.91 -13.51 28.11
N PHE A 315 -2.11 -13.00 27.86
CA PHE A 315 -2.68 -13.00 26.52
C PHE A 315 -3.06 -11.59 26.05
N PHE A 316 -2.96 -11.39 24.74
CA PHE A 316 -3.43 -10.22 24.03
C PHE A 316 -4.64 -10.60 23.17
N ASN A 317 -5.72 -9.82 23.28
CA ASN A 317 -6.99 -9.99 22.59
C ASN A 317 -7.09 -8.99 21.42
N ALA A 318 -6.60 -9.37 20.26
CA ALA A 318 -6.51 -8.51 19.08
C ALA A 318 -7.88 -7.97 18.58
N PRO A 319 -8.97 -8.76 18.50
CA PRO A 319 -10.31 -8.29 18.14
C PRO A 319 -10.80 -7.06 18.88
N VAL A 320 -10.35 -6.85 20.10
CA VAL A 320 -10.78 -5.69 20.94
C VAL A 320 -10.39 -4.36 20.30
N ILE A 321 -9.29 -4.32 19.56
CA ILE A 321 -8.77 -3.09 18.95
C ILE A 321 -8.88 -3.06 17.42
N ASN A 322 -9.22 -4.15 16.77
CA ASN A 322 -9.23 -4.22 15.30
C ASN A 322 -10.26 -3.29 14.67
N SER A 323 -11.40 -3.06 15.35
CA SER A 323 -12.46 -2.14 14.87
C SER A 323 -12.19 -0.66 15.12
N ALA A 324 -11.20 -0.32 15.96
CA ALA A 324 -10.91 1.09 16.25
C ALA A 324 -10.30 1.78 15.02
N PRO A 325 -10.64 3.04 14.73
CA PRO A 325 -10.08 3.78 13.60
C PRO A 325 -8.56 3.98 13.76
N TYR A 326 -7.84 4.13 12.64
CA TYR A 326 -6.40 4.38 12.63
C TYR A 326 -6.02 5.52 11.67
N PRO A 327 -4.87 6.18 11.91
CA PRO A 327 -4.36 7.23 11.03
C PRO A 327 -4.24 6.78 9.57
N GLY A 328 -4.70 7.63 8.64
CA GLY A 328 -4.68 7.34 7.20
C GLY A 328 -5.79 6.41 6.70
N GLN A 329 -6.70 5.96 7.57
CA GLN A 329 -7.91 5.27 7.15
C GLN A 329 -8.87 6.26 6.49
N HIS A 330 -9.47 5.87 5.36
CA HIS A 330 -10.40 6.71 4.59
C HIS A 330 -11.55 7.25 5.46
N GLY A 331 -11.83 8.54 5.34
CA GLY A 331 -12.94 9.20 6.04
C GLY A 331 -12.70 9.46 7.54
N ILE A 332 -11.51 9.23 8.05
CA ILE A 332 -11.18 9.48 9.46
C ILE A 332 -10.67 10.90 9.66
N ASP A 333 -11.34 11.65 10.54
CA ASP A 333 -10.87 12.96 11.00
C ASP A 333 -9.54 12.80 11.76
N PRO A 334 -8.47 13.55 11.42
CA PRO A 334 -7.20 13.55 12.16
C PRO A 334 -7.34 13.84 13.66
N ASN A 335 -8.39 14.54 14.04
CA ASN A 335 -8.69 14.90 15.44
C ASN A 335 -9.75 14.01 16.09
N ALA A 336 -10.18 12.93 15.42
CA ALA A 336 -11.17 12.03 15.99
C ALA A 336 -10.67 11.44 17.32
N PRO A 337 -11.52 11.39 18.36
CA PRO A 337 -11.14 10.75 19.62
C PRO A 337 -10.98 9.24 19.43
N GLY A 338 -10.05 8.64 20.16
CA GLY A 338 -9.87 7.18 20.19
C GLY A 338 -9.14 6.60 18.97
N LEU A 339 -8.45 7.42 18.19
CA LEU A 339 -7.55 6.94 17.13
C LEU A 339 -6.44 6.09 17.76
N LEU A 340 -6.28 4.86 17.25
CA LEU A 340 -5.18 3.97 17.62
C LEU A 340 -4.16 3.91 16.49
N PRO A 341 -2.86 3.79 16.79
CA PRO A 341 -1.87 3.50 15.75
C PRO A 341 -2.28 2.27 14.93
N ARG A 342 -2.04 2.27 13.63
CA ARG A 342 -2.25 1.08 12.78
C ARG A 342 -1.43 -0.10 13.30
N THR A 343 -0.21 0.18 13.76
CA THR A 343 0.69 -0.82 14.34
C THR A 343 0.84 -0.55 15.82
N VAL A 344 0.64 -1.57 16.65
CA VAL A 344 0.85 -1.49 18.10
C VAL A 344 1.95 -2.44 18.54
N THR A 345 2.79 -1.99 19.47
CA THR A 345 3.90 -2.77 20.01
C THR A 345 3.61 -3.19 21.44
N LEU A 346 3.73 -4.50 21.68
CA LEU A 346 3.75 -5.08 23.02
C LEU A 346 5.20 -5.46 23.34
N GLN A 347 5.70 -5.01 24.48
CA GLN A 347 6.98 -5.42 25.02
C GLN A 347 6.77 -6.56 26.03
N VAL A 348 7.62 -7.57 25.94
CA VAL A 348 7.64 -8.75 26.81
C VAL A 348 8.92 -8.74 27.62
N ASN A 349 8.79 -8.77 28.93
CA ASN A 349 9.91 -8.74 29.87
C ASN A 349 9.80 -9.89 30.88
N ALA A 350 10.97 -10.32 31.37
CA ALA A 350 11.06 -11.30 32.45
C ALA A 350 12.23 -10.98 33.40
N GLY A 351 12.09 -11.27 34.67
CA GLY A 351 13.13 -11.06 35.67
C GLY A 351 13.04 -12.09 36.81
N TRP A 352 14.17 -12.46 37.37
CA TRP A 352 14.21 -13.29 38.57
C TRP A 352 13.79 -12.48 39.80
N TYR A 353 12.77 -12.91 40.51
CA TYR A 353 12.49 -12.39 41.86
C TYR A 353 13.43 -13.04 42.87
N ARG A 354 13.68 -14.37 42.72
CA ARG A 354 14.66 -15.13 43.50
C ARG A 354 15.39 -16.07 42.58
N GLY A 355 16.66 -16.38 42.92
CA GLY A 355 17.47 -17.32 42.17
C GLY A 355 18.14 -16.73 40.94
N GLY A 356 18.32 -17.52 39.92
CA GLY A 356 18.98 -17.19 38.68
C GLY A 356 19.85 -18.33 38.18
N GLY A 357 20.42 -18.17 36.98
CA GLY A 357 21.40 -19.12 36.40
C GLY A 357 20.82 -20.37 35.75
N ILE A 358 19.48 -20.52 35.71
CA ILE A 358 18.77 -21.54 34.94
C ILE A 358 18.06 -20.90 33.76
N PRO A 359 17.92 -21.62 32.63
CA PRO A 359 17.21 -21.06 31.50
C PRO A 359 15.72 -21.00 31.76
N MET A 360 15.10 -19.91 31.32
CA MET A 360 13.67 -19.76 31.26
C MET A 360 13.20 -20.08 29.83
N THR A 361 12.09 -20.82 29.69
CA THR A 361 11.45 -21.09 28.41
C THR A 361 10.32 -20.10 28.18
N CYS A 362 10.37 -19.39 27.05
CA CYS A 362 9.28 -18.54 26.57
C CYS A 362 8.58 -19.27 25.41
N ASN A 363 7.33 -19.63 25.63
CA ASN A 363 6.45 -20.19 24.62
C ASN A 363 5.54 -19.08 24.10
N ILE A 364 5.34 -19.03 22.79
CA ILE A 364 4.42 -18.12 22.14
C ILE A 364 3.42 -18.97 21.36
N TYR A 365 2.15 -18.63 21.51
CA TYR A 365 1.04 -19.24 20.79
C TYR A 365 0.17 -18.16 20.17
N ALA A 366 -0.30 -18.37 18.94
CA ALA A 366 -1.34 -17.55 18.34
C ALA A 366 -2.51 -18.44 17.89
N TYR A 367 -3.72 -18.00 18.19
CA TYR A 367 -4.95 -18.74 17.92
C TYR A 367 -5.92 -17.91 17.09
N LEU A 368 -6.49 -18.54 16.07
CA LEU A 368 -7.60 -18.00 15.31
C LEU A 368 -8.90 -18.53 15.89
N GLY A 369 -9.77 -17.62 16.36
CA GLY A 369 -11.03 -17.98 17.03
C GLY A 369 -10.85 -18.51 18.44
N GLY A 370 -11.93 -19.13 18.94
CA GLY A 370 -12.01 -19.71 20.30
C GLY A 370 -12.23 -18.66 21.39
N THR A 371 -12.07 -19.10 22.62
CA THR A 371 -12.16 -18.28 23.85
C THR A 371 -11.01 -18.61 24.79
N MET A 372 -10.54 -17.63 25.55
CA MET A 372 -9.49 -17.82 26.54
C MET A 372 -10.07 -18.20 27.88
N SER A 373 -9.68 -19.37 28.42
CA SER A 373 -10.03 -19.84 29.73
C SER A 373 -8.86 -19.78 30.68
N HIS A 374 -9.08 -19.30 31.89
CA HIS A 374 -8.11 -19.19 32.95
C HIS A 374 -7.98 -20.51 33.72
N VAL A 375 -6.79 -21.09 33.79
CA VAL A 375 -6.50 -22.34 34.47
C VAL A 375 -5.24 -22.19 35.33
N GLY A 376 -5.39 -22.03 36.64
CA GLY A 376 -4.26 -21.69 37.52
C GLY A 376 -3.67 -20.32 37.16
N THR A 377 -2.37 -20.29 36.85
CA THR A 377 -1.67 -19.10 36.37
C THR A 377 -1.56 -19.06 34.84
N ASN A 378 -2.27 -19.97 34.17
CA ASN A 378 -2.18 -20.11 32.71
C ASN A 378 -3.50 -19.79 32.01
N PHE A 379 -3.40 -19.43 30.75
CA PHE A 379 -4.52 -19.30 29.82
C PHE A 379 -4.47 -20.41 28.77
N VAL A 380 -5.62 -20.99 28.51
CA VAL A 380 -5.82 -22.04 27.49
C VAL A 380 -6.89 -21.57 26.52
N ASN A 381 -6.62 -21.65 25.21
CA ASN A 381 -7.62 -21.38 24.19
C ASN A 381 -8.53 -22.62 24.02
N GLN A 382 -9.85 -22.40 24.07
CA GLN A 382 -10.86 -23.44 23.85
C GLN A 382 -11.57 -23.19 22.52
N GLY A 383 -11.55 -24.19 21.65
CA GLY A 383 -12.27 -24.16 20.37
C GLY A 383 -11.66 -23.36 19.24
N GLY A 384 -10.51 -22.71 19.46
CA GLY A 384 -9.78 -22.01 18.40
C GLY A 384 -8.74 -22.90 17.70
N THR A 385 -8.27 -22.43 16.56
CA THR A 385 -7.21 -23.09 15.79
C THR A 385 -5.86 -22.48 16.14
N LEU A 386 -4.87 -23.29 16.53
CA LEU A 386 -3.49 -22.86 16.72
C LEU A 386 -2.89 -22.55 15.34
N VAL A 387 -2.56 -21.28 15.07
CA VAL A 387 -2.00 -20.84 13.79
C VAL A 387 -0.50 -20.59 13.85
N TYR A 388 0.05 -20.41 15.06
CA TYR A 388 1.47 -20.20 15.27
C TYR A 388 1.90 -20.67 16.64
N THR A 389 3.11 -21.26 16.71
CA THR A 389 3.80 -21.59 17.96
C THR A 389 5.29 -21.40 17.82
N SER A 390 5.93 -20.92 18.88
CA SER A 390 7.37 -20.80 18.98
C SER A 390 7.80 -21.07 20.42
N THR A 391 8.97 -21.69 20.58
CA THR A 391 9.57 -21.98 21.88
C THR A 391 11.04 -21.59 21.85
N ASN A 392 11.41 -20.65 22.72
CA ASN A 392 12.80 -20.23 22.89
C ASN A 392 13.21 -20.27 24.35
N LYS A 393 14.48 -20.58 24.60
CA LYS A 393 15.07 -20.54 25.94
C LYS A 393 15.95 -19.32 26.08
N PHE A 394 15.78 -18.61 27.17
CA PHE A 394 16.54 -17.38 27.46
C PHE A 394 17.33 -17.54 28.74
N ASN A 395 18.50 -16.89 28.76
CA ASN A 395 19.26 -16.65 29.97
C ASN A 395 18.84 -15.29 30.51
N VAL A 396 17.88 -15.29 31.43
CA VAL A 396 17.41 -14.08 32.12
C VAL A 396 18.43 -13.76 33.21
N GLN A 397 19.04 -12.58 33.13
CA GLN A 397 20.11 -12.15 34.05
C GLN A 397 19.60 -11.18 35.12
N ALA A 398 18.56 -10.41 34.80
CA ALA A 398 18.00 -9.43 35.73
C ALA A 398 17.41 -10.13 36.95
N SER A 399 17.75 -9.67 38.15
CA SER A 399 17.28 -10.21 39.41
C SER A 399 16.88 -9.12 40.39
N GLY A 400 15.92 -9.45 41.26
CA GLY A 400 15.35 -8.55 42.26
C GLY A 400 14.20 -7.69 41.75
N ASN A 401 13.41 -7.17 42.70
CA ASN A 401 12.21 -6.40 42.41
C ASN A 401 12.45 -5.27 41.37
N LYS A 402 11.64 -5.24 40.34
CA LYS A 402 11.62 -4.20 39.28
C LYS A 402 12.80 -4.25 38.27
N GLN A 403 13.64 -5.26 38.31
CA GLN A 403 14.64 -5.47 37.27
C GLN A 403 14.16 -6.57 36.33
N TYR A 404 14.13 -6.26 35.03
CA TYR A 404 13.62 -7.14 34.00
C TYR A 404 14.51 -7.08 32.77
N ASP A 405 14.76 -8.22 32.19
CA ASP A 405 15.34 -8.32 30.85
C ASP A 405 14.25 -8.17 29.81
N HIS A 406 14.53 -7.43 28.75
CA HIS A 406 13.67 -7.30 27.60
C HIS A 406 13.81 -8.56 26.73
N ILE A 407 12.74 -9.37 26.65
CA ILE A 407 12.73 -10.66 25.96
C ILE A 407 12.40 -10.50 24.48
N CYS A 408 11.32 -9.80 24.16
CA CYS A 408 10.94 -9.50 22.77
C CYS A 408 9.96 -8.35 22.69
N ASP A 409 9.85 -7.79 21.48
CA ASP A 409 8.74 -6.94 21.05
C ASP A 409 7.83 -7.75 20.12
N ILE A 410 6.52 -7.58 20.31
CA ILE A 410 5.50 -8.12 19.44
C ILE A 410 4.84 -6.94 18.76
N VAL A 411 5.06 -6.81 17.45
CA VAL A 411 4.57 -5.70 16.65
C VAL A 411 3.36 -6.19 15.87
N TYR A 412 2.16 -5.75 16.26
CA TYR A 412 0.89 -6.17 15.68
C TYR A 412 0.37 -5.15 14.68
N ASP A 413 0.14 -5.56 13.42
CA ASP A 413 -0.51 -4.77 12.37
C ASP A 413 -2.03 -5.03 12.40
N ARG A 414 -2.78 -4.03 12.83
CA ARG A 414 -4.24 -4.08 12.99
C ARG A 414 -5.00 -4.17 11.67
N LYS A 415 -4.44 -3.67 10.57
CA LYS A 415 -5.05 -3.78 9.24
C LYS A 415 -4.89 -5.18 8.65
N LYS A 416 -3.73 -5.81 8.92
CA LYS A 416 -3.40 -7.15 8.39
C LYS A 416 -3.79 -8.28 9.37
N HIS A 417 -4.11 -7.94 10.62
CA HIS A 417 -4.36 -8.87 11.72
C HIS A 417 -3.20 -9.83 12.00
N THR A 418 -1.98 -9.44 11.66
CA THR A 418 -0.74 -10.23 11.76
C THR A 418 0.22 -9.59 12.75
N ALA A 419 1.19 -10.34 13.23
CA ALA A 419 2.24 -9.78 14.08
C ALA A 419 3.63 -10.23 13.64
N LYS A 420 4.64 -9.54 14.19
CA LYS A 420 6.05 -9.91 14.16
C LYS A 420 6.57 -10.05 15.57
N ILE A 421 7.56 -10.92 15.74
CA ILE A 421 8.31 -11.04 16.98
C ILE A 421 9.73 -10.58 16.72
N ASN A 422 10.15 -9.54 17.41
CA ASN A 422 11.54 -9.07 17.45
C ASN A 422 12.18 -9.54 18.75
N TRP A 423 12.97 -10.61 18.68
CA TRP A 423 13.65 -11.15 19.83
C TRP A 423 14.78 -10.21 20.29
N LYS A 424 14.85 -9.92 21.59
CA LYS A 424 15.85 -9.02 22.22
C LYS A 424 16.64 -9.72 23.31
N GLY A 425 16.07 -10.72 23.93
CA GLY A 425 16.68 -11.45 25.04
C GLY A 425 17.91 -12.26 24.63
N THR A 426 18.77 -12.58 25.59
CA THR A 426 19.92 -13.46 25.39
C THR A 426 19.46 -14.92 25.32
N LEU A 427 19.56 -15.53 24.15
CA LEU A 427 19.21 -16.94 23.96
C LEU A 427 20.13 -17.87 24.76
N TRP A 428 19.54 -18.93 25.32
CA TRP A 428 20.27 -20.00 25.98
C TRP A 428 20.80 -21.01 24.97
N THR A 429 22.11 -21.15 24.88
CA THR A 429 22.80 -22.05 23.95
C THR A 429 23.48 -23.26 24.63
N GLY A 430 22.96 -23.70 25.77
CA GLY A 430 23.57 -24.76 26.59
C GLY A 430 24.69 -24.21 27.48
N THR A 431 25.95 -24.35 27.09
CA THR A 431 27.10 -23.80 27.83
C THR A 431 27.58 -22.44 27.33
N ARG A 432 26.97 -21.89 26.29
CA ARG A 432 27.30 -20.56 25.74
C ARG A 432 26.05 -19.71 25.51
N SER A 433 26.06 -18.48 26.04
CA SER A 433 25.06 -17.46 25.71
C SER A 433 25.51 -16.73 24.43
N MET A 434 24.62 -16.64 23.43
CA MET A 434 24.78 -15.72 22.31
C MET A 434 23.84 -14.54 22.50
N ARG A 435 24.40 -13.33 22.41
CA ARG A 435 23.54 -12.11 22.25
C ARG A 435 23.10 -12.03 20.80
N VAL A 436 21.81 -11.87 20.58
CA VAL A 436 21.32 -11.39 19.29
C VAL A 436 21.82 -9.94 19.14
N PRO A 437 22.59 -9.62 18.08
CA PRO A 437 23.13 -8.27 17.94
C PRO A 437 22.00 -7.24 17.83
N MET A 438 22.00 -6.31 18.77
CA MET A 438 21.21 -5.08 18.63
C MET A 438 21.94 -4.17 17.63
N ARG A 439 21.34 -3.89 16.48
CA ARG A 439 21.68 -2.67 15.76
C ARG A 439 20.70 -1.57 16.18
N SER A 440 21.25 -0.52 16.76
CA SER A 440 20.57 0.77 16.88
C SER A 440 20.22 1.26 15.49
N VAL A 441 18.96 1.55 15.26
CA VAL A 441 18.56 2.42 14.16
C VAL A 441 19.10 3.80 14.54
N GLU A 442 20.19 4.22 13.91
CA GLU A 442 20.58 5.62 13.91
C GLU A 442 19.61 6.37 13.00
N GLU A 443 19.17 7.52 13.49
CA GLU A 443 18.21 8.45 12.90
C GLU A 443 18.53 8.89 11.48
#